data_47faa94a1a0304bd3212907ece92cec1
#
_entry.id   47faa94a1a0304bd3212907ece92cec1
#
_cell.length_a   1.000
_cell.length_b   1.000
_cell.length_c   1.000
_cell.angle_alpha   90.00
_cell.angle_beta   90.00
_cell.angle_gamma   90.00
#
_symmetry.space_group_name_H-M   'P 1'
#
loop_
_entity.id
_entity.type
_entity.pdbx_description
1 polymer ?
#
loop_
_entity_poly.entity_id
_entity_poly.type
_entity_poly.pdbx_seq_one_letter_code
_entity_poly.pdbx_strand_id
1 'polypeptide(L)'
;ARRQRQMCIRDSYKGVMAQSTNASDIPLMRVEEMYLILAEAQAMGGNPSTGAATLQKFVNDYRDPAYVCTASSATAVQDAVWQQRRIELWGEGLSYFDILRLNKGIDRRGAGFPAAYVFNVPAGDNTLIYRIPESEEQGNSLISASDNNPVTSIPSPVTDN
;
A
#
# COMPACT_ATOMS: atom_id res chain seq x y z
N ALA A 1 -14.96 9.13 -2.44
CA ALA A 1 -14.54 7.76 -2.16
C ALA A 1 -15.28 6.70 -3.01
N ARG A 2 -16.61 6.75 -3.14
CA ARG A 2 -17.36 5.79 -3.97
C ARG A 2 -17.03 5.88 -5.47
N ARG A 3 -16.84 7.09 -6.03
CA ARG A 3 -16.46 7.26 -7.44
C ARG A 3 -15.04 6.76 -7.73
N GLN A 4 -14.10 6.98 -6.83
CA GLN A 4 -12.74 6.47 -6.96
C GLN A 4 -12.67 4.94 -6.92
N ARG A 5 -13.39 4.29 -5.98
CA ARG A 5 -13.50 2.82 -5.96
C ARG A 5 -14.08 2.24 -7.24
N GLN A 6 -15.08 2.89 -7.83
CA GLN A 6 -15.66 2.44 -9.08
C GLN A 6 -14.72 2.60 -10.28
N MET A 7 -13.86 3.62 -10.29
CA MET A 7 -12.86 3.79 -11.34
C MET A 7 -11.75 2.73 -11.23
N CYS A 8 -11.16 2.51 -10.06
CA CYS A 8 -10.12 1.49 -9.88
C CYS A 8 -10.64 0.07 -10.20
N ILE A 9 -11.82 -0.29 -9.71
CA ILE A 9 -12.46 -1.57 -10.03
C ILE A 9 -12.76 -1.68 -11.53
N ARG A 10 -13.23 -0.59 -12.15
CA ARG A 10 -13.60 -0.57 -13.57
C ARG A 10 -12.38 -0.65 -14.48
N ASP A 11 -11.27 -0.01 -14.11
CA ASP A 11 -10.02 -0.05 -14.88
C ASP A 11 -9.33 -1.42 -14.74
N SER A 12 -9.33 -2.02 -13.56
CA SER A 12 -8.87 -3.39 -13.35
C SER A 12 -9.73 -4.42 -14.10
N TYR A 13 -11.05 -4.21 -14.18
CA TYR A 13 -11.96 -5.08 -14.93
C TYR A 13 -11.81 -4.92 -16.44
N LYS A 14 -11.51 -3.73 -16.94
CA LYS A 14 -11.33 -3.52 -18.38
C LYS A 14 -10.15 -4.30 -18.95
N GLY A 15 -9.08 -4.50 -18.17
CA GLY A 15 -7.95 -5.32 -18.60
C GLY A 15 -8.24 -6.81 -18.66
N VAL A 16 -9.15 -7.32 -17.83
CA VAL A 16 -9.40 -8.76 -17.67
C VAL A 16 -10.59 -9.25 -18.50
N MET A 17 -11.59 -8.43 -18.75
CA MET A 17 -12.88 -8.88 -19.34
C MET A 17 -13.03 -8.69 -20.86
N ALA A 18 -12.07 -8.11 -21.56
CA ALA A 18 -12.17 -7.97 -23.03
C ALA A 18 -11.78 -9.26 -23.80
N GLN A 19 -11.75 -10.47 -23.16
CA GLN A 19 -10.79 -11.43 -23.63
C GLN A 19 -11.32 -12.84 -23.86
N SER A 20 -11.91 -13.03 -25.00
CA SER A 20 -11.95 -14.36 -25.62
C SER A 20 -10.61 -14.79 -26.27
N THR A 21 -9.61 -13.88 -26.32
CA THR A 21 -8.37 -14.09 -27.09
C THR A 21 -7.07 -13.95 -26.30
N ASN A 22 -7.13 -13.66 -25.00
CA ASN A 22 -5.94 -13.35 -24.16
C ASN A 22 -4.98 -12.28 -24.75
N ALA A 23 -5.50 -11.35 -25.54
CA ALA A 23 -4.75 -10.32 -26.26
C ALA A 23 -4.82 -8.95 -25.56
N SER A 24 -4.89 -8.94 -24.23
CA SER A 24 -4.90 -7.70 -23.45
C SER A 24 -3.49 -7.16 -23.26
N ASP A 25 -3.37 -5.84 -23.31
CA ASP A 25 -2.16 -5.16 -22.88
C ASP A 25 -1.96 -5.37 -21.38
N ILE A 26 -0.73 -5.67 -20.98
CA ILE A 26 -0.33 -5.76 -19.58
C ILE A 26 0.34 -4.44 -19.21
N PRO A 27 -0.27 -3.62 -18.34
CA PRO A 27 0.35 -2.39 -17.89
C PRO A 27 1.58 -2.72 -17.03
N LEU A 28 2.77 -2.33 -17.50
CA LEU A 28 4.01 -2.52 -16.77
C LEU A 28 4.22 -1.43 -15.71
N MET A 29 3.75 -0.22 -15.97
CA MET A 29 3.86 0.94 -15.09
C MET A 29 2.65 1.85 -15.28
N ARG A 30 2.23 2.51 -14.19
CA ARG A 30 1.16 3.51 -14.23
C ARG A 30 1.73 4.90 -14.01
N VAL A 31 1.28 5.85 -14.81
CA VAL A 31 1.66 7.27 -14.69
C VAL A 31 1.26 7.85 -13.33
N GLU A 32 0.13 7.41 -12.80
CA GLU A 32 -0.36 7.81 -11.48
C GLU A 32 0.63 7.48 -10.37
N GLU A 33 1.26 6.31 -10.45
CA GLU A 33 2.31 5.94 -9.50
C GLU A 33 3.52 6.87 -9.60
N MET A 34 3.90 7.29 -10.81
CA MET A 34 5.01 8.21 -11.02
C MET A 34 4.75 9.59 -10.38
N TYR A 35 3.53 10.11 -10.45
CA TYR A 35 3.16 11.35 -9.74
C TYR A 35 3.28 11.22 -8.24
N LEU A 36 2.86 10.09 -7.69
CA LEU A 36 2.93 9.84 -6.25
C LEU A 36 4.39 9.64 -5.78
N ILE A 37 5.21 8.95 -6.56
CA ILE A 37 6.66 8.84 -6.31
C ILE A 37 7.33 10.22 -6.38
N LEU A 38 7.00 11.04 -7.37
CA LEU A 38 7.56 12.38 -7.51
C LEU A 38 7.23 13.26 -6.31
N ALA A 39 5.97 13.25 -5.86
CA ALA A 39 5.53 14.03 -4.70
C ALA A 39 6.28 13.61 -3.43
N GLU A 40 6.43 12.31 -3.19
CA GLU A 40 7.19 11.79 -2.06
C GLU A 40 8.68 12.15 -2.15
N ALA A 41 9.30 11.96 -3.31
CA ALA A 41 10.71 12.26 -3.53
C ALA A 41 11.01 13.76 -3.33
N GLN A 42 10.15 14.65 -3.80
CA GLN A 42 10.29 16.09 -3.58
C GLN A 42 10.21 16.45 -2.10
N ALA A 43 9.25 15.87 -1.37
CA ALA A 43 9.09 16.14 0.05
C ALA A 43 10.29 15.65 0.86
N MET A 44 10.73 14.42 0.63
CA MET A 44 11.86 13.82 1.34
C MET A 44 13.22 14.39 0.90
N GLY A 45 13.30 14.94 -0.32
CA GLY A 45 14.46 15.66 -0.83
C GLY A 45 14.61 17.10 -0.32
N GLY A 46 13.85 17.49 0.71
CA GLY A 46 13.95 18.78 1.38
C GLY A 46 12.97 19.86 0.88
N ASN A 47 12.05 19.51 -0.01
CA ASN A 47 11.05 20.45 -0.55
C ASN A 47 9.61 19.99 -0.27
N PRO A 48 9.16 19.94 1.01
CA PRO A 48 7.84 19.40 1.35
C PRO A 48 6.69 20.23 0.73
N SER A 49 6.83 21.54 0.58
CA SER A 49 5.82 22.36 -0.08
C SER A 49 5.62 22.01 -1.55
N THR A 50 6.71 21.71 -2.26
CA THR A 50 6.64 21.26 -3.66
C THR A 50 6.02 19.86 -3.75
N GLY A 51 6.39 18.95 -2.86
CA GLY A 51 5.79 17.62 -2.79
C GLY A 51 4.28 17.68 -2.52
N ALA A 52 3.85 18.51 -1.56
CA ALA A 52 2.43 18.72 -1.26
C ALA A 52 1.67 19.31 -2.47
N ALA A 53 2.26 20.29 -3.16
CA ALA A 53 1.65 20.90 -4.35
C ALA A 53 1.53 19.89 -5.50
N THR A 54 2.54 19.05 -5.71
CA THR A 54 2.51 17.97 -6.72
C THR A 54 1.40 16.97 -6.41
N LEU A 55 1.31 16.53 -5.14
CA LEU A 55 0.26 15.63 -4.70
C LEU A 55 -1.13 16.24 -4.90
N GLN A 56 -1.32 17.47 -4.43
CA GLN A 56 -2.60 18.18 -4.56
C GLN A 56 -3.00 18.33 -6.02
N LYS A 57 -2.06 18.75 -6.87
CA LYS A 57 -2.34 18.90 -8.31
C LYS A 57 -2.78 17.59 -8.95
N PHE A 58 -2.07 16.50 -8.66
CA PHE A 58 -2.43 15.18 -9.17
C PHE A 58 -3.85 14.78 -8.74
N VAL A 59 -4.15 14.89 -7.44
CA VAL A 59 -5.47 14.50 -6.93
C VAL A 59 -6.58 15.39 -7.48
N ASN A 60 -6.35 16.70 -7.59
CA ASN A 60 -7.34 17.63 -8.13
C ASN A 60 -7.62 17.40 -9.62
N ASP A 61 -6.58 17.19 -10.41
CA ASP A 61 -6.72 17.02 -11.86
C ASP A 61 -7.42 15.72 -12.24
N TYR A 62 -7.21 14.65 -11.46
CA TYR A 62 -7.59 13.31 -11.90
C TYR A 62 -8.58 12.58 -10.97
N ARG A 63 -8.78 13.03 -9.73
CA ARG A 63 -9.57 12.28 -8.74
C ARG A 63 -10.62 13.11 -8.04
N ASP A 64 -10.21 14.14 -7.31
CA ASP A 64 -11.08 14.99 -6.50
C ASP A 64 -10.67 16.45 -6.59
N PRO A 65 -11.39 17.27 -7.38
CA PRO A 65 -11.08 18.70 -7.52
C PRO A 65 -11.15 19.49 -6.21
N ALA A 66 -11.79 18.96 -5.18
CA ALA A 66 -11.92 19.62 -3.87
C ALA A 66 -10.82 19.21 -2.88
N TYR A 67 -9.92 18.30 -3.26
CA TYR A 67 -8.84 17.85 -2.39
C TYR A 67 -7.87 18.98 -2.04
N VAL A 68 -7.55 19.10 -0.76
CA VAL A 68 -6.54 20.04 -0.25
C VAL A 68 -5.51 19.26 0.56
N CYS A 69 -4.24 19.36 0.16
CA CYS A 69 -3.14 18.79 0.91
C CYS A 69 -2.70 19.78 2.00
N THR A 70 -3.05 19.51 3.24
CA THR A 70 -2.68 20.35 4.40
C THR A 70 -1.34 19.98 5.02
N ALA A 71 -0.66 18.98 4.47
CA ALA A 71 0.64 18.52 4.97
C ALA A 71 1.74 19.55 4.70
N SER A 72 2.53 19.90 5.73
CA SER A 72 3.55 20.93 5.67
C SER A 72 4.97 20.44 5.97
N SER A 73 5.12 19.27 6.60
CA SER A 73 6.42 18.64 6.85
C SER A 73 6.68 17.49 5.87
N ALA A 74 7.94 17.10 5.68
CA ALA A 74 8.31 16.00 4.80
C ALA A 74 7.58 14.70 5.16
N THR A 75 7.56 14.34 6.45
CA THR A 75 6.87 13.15 6.94
C THR A 75 5.35 13.24 6.77
N ALA A 76 4.74 14.40 7.01
CA ALA A 76 3.31 14.59 6.81
C ALA A 76 2.92 14.47 5.32
N VAL A 77 3.74 14.99 4.41
CA VAL A 77 3.53 14.84 2.96
C VAL A 77 3.71 13.38 2.57
N GLN A 78 4.73 12.70 3.09
CA GLN A 78 4.92 11.25 2.85
C GLN A 78 3.70 10.44 3.32
N ASP A 79 3.13 10.76 4.47
CA ASP A 79 1.93 10.11 4.98
C ASP A 79 0.70 10.39 4.09
N ALA A 80 0.55 11.63 3.60
CA ALA A 80 -0.51 11.99 2.66
C ALA A 80 -0.34 11.25 1.33
N VAL A 81 0.86 11.15 0.80
CA VAL A 81 1.18 10.36 -0.40
C VAL A 81 0.85 8.88 -0.16
N TRP A 82 1.26 8.31 0.99
CA TRP A 82 0.96 6.92 1.31
C TRP A 82 -0.54 6.63 1.34
N GLN A 83 -1.35 7.54 1.90
CA GLN A 83 -2.80 7.41 1.86
C GLN A 83 -3.35 7.41 0.42
N GLN A 84 -2.87 8.33 -0.41
CA GLN A 84 -3.29 8.39 -1.83
C GLN A 84 -2.81 7.16 -2.62
N ARG A 85 -1.61 6.64 -2.36
CA ARG A 85 -1.13 5.39 -2.95
C ARG A 85 -2.04 4.21 -2.62
N ARG A 86 -2.48 4.08 -1.38
CA ARG A 86 -3.42 3.02 -0.96
C ARG A 86 -4.76 3.08 -1.68
N ILE A 87 -5.22 4.28 -2.01
CA ILE A 87 -6.46 4.50 -2.75
C ILE A 87 -6.24 4.22 -4.25
N GLU A 88 -5.19 4.78 -4.81
CA GLU A 88 -4.91 4.74 -6.25
C GLU A 88 -4.49 3.35 -6.72
N LEU A 89 -3.64 2.68 -5.96
CA LEU A 89 -3.02 1.41 -6.30
C LEU A 89 -3.70 0.23 -5.57
N TRP A 90 -4.97 0.41 -5.21
CA TRP A 90 -5.74 -0.61 -4.53
C TRP A 90 -5.88 -1.88 -5.39
N GLY A 91 -5.53 -3.03 -4.80
CA GLY A 91 -5.60 -4.32 -5.47
C GLY A 91 -4.39 -4.66 -6.36
N GLU A 92 -3.39 -3.77 -6.44
CA GLU A 92 -2.18 -3.98 -7.26
C GLU A 92 -1.01 -4.61 -6.47
N GLY A 93 -1.22 -4.96 -5.20
CA GLY A 93 -0.19 -5.61 -4.36
C GLY A 93 0.87 -4.68 -3.77
N LEU A 94 0.84 -3.38 -4.09
CA LEU A 94 1.89 -2.43 -3.71
C LEU A 94 1.82 -1.98 -2.25
N SER A 95 0.65 -2.05 -1.62
CA SER A 95 0.44 -1.58 -0.23
C SER A 95 1.33 -2.30 0.78
N TYR A 96 1.62 -3.58 0.57
CA TYR A 96 2.50 -4.34 1.44
C TYR A 96 3.94 -3.79 1.45
N PHE A 97 4.48 -3.50 0.27
CA PHE A 97 5.80 -2.90 0.14
C PHE A 97 5.87 -1.50 0.76
N ASP A 98 4.81 -0.70 0.62
CA ASP A 98 4.72 0.61 1.25
C ASP A 98 4.69 0.52 2.78
N ILE A 99 3.98 -0.47 3.35
CA ILE A 99 3.95 -0.73 4.79
C ILE A 99 5.36 -1.03 5.31
N LEU A 100 6.10 -1.89 4.62
CA LEU A 100 7.46 -2.25 5.02
C LEU A 100 8.44 -1.07 4.90
N ARG A 101 8.52 -0.42 3.72
CA ARG A 101 9.48 0.65 3.48
C ARG A 101 9.25 1.90 4.32
N LEU A 102 7.98 2.18 4.68
CA LEU A 102 7.60 3.33 5.50
C LEU A 102 7.50 2.99 6.99
N ASN A 103 7.80 1.74 7.36
CA ASN A 103 7.66 1.23 8.72
C ASN A 103 6.27 1.55 9.31
N LYS A 104 5.22 1.19 8.58
CA LYS A 104 3.83 1.36 9.00
C LYS A 104 3.27 0.05 9.57
N GLY A 105 2.26 0.17 10.43
CA GLY A 105 1.47 -0.95 10.90
C GLY A 105 0.21 -1.15 10.06
N ILE A 106 -0.55 -2.16 10.44
CA ILE A 106 -1.88 -2.44 9.90
C ILE A 106 -2.90 -2.25 11.01
N ASP A 107 -3.87 -1.38 10.79
CA ASP A 107 -5.05 -1.21 11.65
C ASP A 107 -6.30 -1.61 10.84
N ARG A 108 -7.04 -2.59 11.35
CA ARG A 108 -8.23 -3.12 10.69
C ARG A 108 -9.53 -2.65 11.33
N ARG A 109 -9.48 -1.82 12.36
CA ARG A 109 -10.66 -1.24 13.01
C ARG A 109 -11.42 -0.32 12.05
N GLY A 110 -12.72 -0.26 12.18
CA GLY A 110 -13.59 0.57 11.34
C GLY A 110 -13.67 0.14 9.87
N ALA A 111 -13.10 -1.00 9.51
CA ALA A 111 -13.07 -1.49 8.12
C ALA A 111 -14.21 -2.46 7.78
N GLY A 112 -15.10 -2.74 8.73
CA GLY A 112 -16.26 -3.63 8.54
C GLY A 112 -15.88 -5.12 8.45
N PHE A 113 -14.77 -5.52 9.03
CA PHE A 113 -14.42 -6.94 9.16
C PHE A 113 -15.26 -7.61 10.26
N PRO A 114 -15.52 -8.93 10.15
CA PRO A 114 -16.05 -9.69 11.28
C PRO A 114 -15.11 -9.58 12.50
N ALA A 115 -15.67 -9.51 13.71
CA ALA A 115 -14.91 -9.24 14.95
C ALA A 115 -13.68 -10.14 15.14
N ALA A 116 -13.74 -11.41 14.73
CA ALA A 116 -12.62 -12.34 14.82
C ALA A 116 -11.42 -11.95 13.93
N TYR A 117 -11.61 -11.06 12.97
CA TYR A 117 -10.59 -10.61 12.02
C TYR A 117 -10.19 -9.14 12.19
N VAL A 118 -10.73 -8.48 13.22
CA VAL A 118 -10.33 -7.11 13.59
C VAL A 118 -9.11 -7.23 14.49
N PHE A 119 -7.93 -7.11 13.92
CA PHE A 119 -6.67 -7.12 14.64
C PHE A 119 -5.74 -6.05 14.09
N ASN A 120 -4.80 -5.62 14.91
CA ASN A 120 -3.78 -4.65 14.56
C ASN A 120 -2.40 -5.32 14.55
N VAL A 121 -1.58 -4.93 13.59
CA VAL A 121 -0.18 -5.33 13.51
C VAL A 121 0.66 -4.07 13.67
N PRO A 122 1.48 -3.97 14.72
CA PRO A 122 2.35 -2.81 14.93
C PRO A 122 3.35 -2.62 13.78
N ALA A 123 3.85 -1.41 13.62
CA ALA A 123 4.95 -1.14 12.71
C ALA A 123 6.20 -1.94 13.12
N GLY A 124 6.87 -2.52 12.15
CA GLY A 124 8.07 -3.33 12.40
C GLY A 124 7.83 -4.69 13.05
N ASP A 125 6.57 -5.12 13.17
CA ASP A 125 6.25 -6.44 13.70
C ASP A 125 6.73 -7.56 12.76
N ASN A 126 7.27 -8.64 13.34
CA ASN A 126 7.76 -9.78 12.58
C ASN A 126 6.67 -10.52 11.78
N THR A 127 5.40 -10.33 12.12
CA THR A 127 4.26 -10.82 11.33
C THR A 127 4.21 -10.24 9.91
N LEU A 128 4.84 -9.07 9.71
CA LEU A 128 4.95 -8.41 8.40
C LEU A 128 6.09 -8.95 7.54
N ILE A 129 6.91 -9.84 8.06
CA ILE A 129 8.10 -10.36 7.37
C ILE A 129 7.88 -11.83 7.02
N TYR A 130 8.07 -12.18 5.75
CA TYR A 130 7.97 -13.57 5.32
C TYR A 130 9.08 -14.43 5.96
N ARG A 131 8.70 -15.61 6.36
CA ARG A 131 9.63 -16.67 6.78
C ARG A 131 10.04 -17.53 5.60
N ILE A 132 11.24 -18.08 5.68
CA ILE A 132 11.67 -19.15 4.79
C ILE A 132 10.78 -20.37 5.06
N PRO A 133 10.21 -21.03 4.04
CA PRO A 133 9.37 -22.19 4.23
C PRO A 133 10.10 -23.31 4.98
N GLU A 134 9.39 -24.02 5.85
CA GLU A 134 9.95 -25.14 6.62
C GLU A 134 10.55 -26.24 5.73
N SER A 135 9.94 -26.46 4.56
CA SER A 135 10.46 -27.42 3.57
C SER A 135 11.86 -27.04 3.05
N GLU A 136 12.17 -25.75 3.00
CA GLU A 136 13.51 -25.28 2.61
C GLU A 136 14.49 -25.44 3.77
N GLU A 137 14.09 -25.13 5.01
CA GLU A 137 14.94 -25.38 6.20
C GLU A 137 15.30 -26.86 6.35
N GLN A 138 14.37 -27.77 6.02
CA GLN A 138 14.62 -29.22 6.13
C GLN A 138 15.40 -29.79 4.93
N GLY A 139 15.23 -29.21 3.76
CA GLY A 139 15.84 -29.71 2.52
C GLY A 139 17.21 -29.11 2.19
N ASN A 140 17.54 -27.96 2.75
CA ASN A 140 18.77 -27.21 2.43
C ASN A 140 19.72 -27.18 3.62
N SER A 141 20.79 -27.96 3.56
CA SER A 141 21.78 -28.08 4.65
C SER A 141 22.56 -26.78 4.92
N LEU A 142 22.42 -25.77 4.08
CA LEU A 142 23.05 -24.46 4.26
C LEU A 142 22.18 -23.46 5.00
N ILE A 143 20.91 -23.81 5.28
CA ILE A 143 19.95 -22.97 6.00
C ILE A 143 19.60 -23.66 7.31
N SER A 144 19.64 -22.89 8.39
CA SER A 144 19.24 -23.34 9.72
C SER A 144 18.07 -22.49 10.24
N ALA A 145 17.40 -22.97 11.27
CA ALA A 145 16.31 -22.21 11.90
C ALA A 145 16.74 -20.85 12.46
N SER A 146 18.05 -20.66 12.73
CA SER A 146 18.61 -19.37 13.18
C SER A 146 18.73 -18.34 12.07
N ASP A 147 18.71 -18.77 10.81
CA ASP A 147 18.78 -17.89 9.65
C ASP A 147 17.40 -17.38 9.25
N ASN A 148 16.35 -17.94 9.83
CA ASN A 148 14.96 -17.60 9.54
C ASN A 148 14.44 -16.46 10.43
N ASN A 149 13.42 -15.75 9.93
CA ASN A 149 12.70 -14.77 10.73
C ASN A 149 11.98 -15.45 11.92
N PRO A 150 11.80 -14.75 13.05
CA PRO A 150 11.13 -15.30 14.21
C PRO A 150 9.74 -15.84 13.90
N VAL A 151 9.34 -16.90 14.58
CA VAL A 151 7.96 -17.38 14.55
C VAL A 151 7.07 -16.36 15.24
N THR A 152 5.98 -15.98 14.59
CA THR A 152 4.99 -15.06 15.14
C THR A 152 3.66 -15.75 15.31
N SER A 153 2.89 -15.30 16.30
CA SER A 153 1.50 -15.72 16.46
C SER A 153 0.57 -14.80 15.67
N ILE A 154 -0.59 -15.32 15.29
CA ILE A 154 -1.65 -14.47 14.73
C ILE A 154 -2.03 -13.44 15.78
N PRO A 155 -2.09 -12.14 15.44
CA PRO A 155 -2.49 -11.09 16.37
C PRO A 155 -3.88 -11.36 16.96
N SER A 156 -4.03 -11.08 18.25
CA SER A 156 -5.34 -11.20 18.90
C SER A 156 -6.34 -10.17 18.37
N PRO A 157 -7.62 -10.54 18.26
CA PRO A 157 -8.67 -9.58 17.91
C PRO A 157 -8.72 -8.41 18.91
N VAL A 158 -8.98 -7.22 18.39
CA VAL A 158 -9.22 -5.99 19.18
C VAL A 158 -10.65 -5.51 18.98
N THR A 159 -11.14 -4.69 19.91
CA THR A 159 -12.48 -4.11 19.79
C THR A 159 -12.54 -3.20 18.56
N ASP A 160 -13.54 -3.40 17.73
CA ASP A 160 -13.84 -2.51 16.60
C ASP A 160 -14.57 -1.27 17.14
N ASN A 161 -14.05 -0.09 16.91
CA ASN A 161 -14.59 1.19 17.41
C ASN A 161 -15.31 1.92 16.29
#